data_729cc484eb3e85deffef1aeb9fc55ee8
#
_entry.id   729cc484eb3e85deffef1aeb9fc55ee8
#
_cell.length_a   1.000
_cell.length_b   1.000
_cell.length_c   1.000
_cell.angle_alpha   90.00
_cell.angle_beta   90.00
_cell.angle_gamma   90.00
#
_symmetry.space_group_name_H-M   'P 1'
#
loop_
_entity.id
_entity.type
_entity.pdbx_description
1 polymer ?
#
loop_
_entity_poly.entity_id
_entity_poly.type
_entity_poly.pdbx_seq_one_letter_code
_entity_poly.pdbx_strand_id
1 'polypeptide(L)'
;MKWKDEEKARREGMAYALRIAKEKGIEGLEDDLKMRNAINLPIPVSREVLNECVNNIKNNTVDTFIILLIATLHDEFGFGEKRVQRAVDRFNYKAECIADDYCSWEDYIKTIKEELGIECSIRKNDKDVEF
;
A
#
# COMPACT_ATOMS: atom_id res chain seq x y z
N MET A 1 -33.66 -6.04 22.71
CA MET A 1 -33.33 -5.32 21.48
C MET A 1 -31.88 -5.54 21.11
N LYS A 2 -30.94 -5.24 21.98
CA LYS A 2 -29.50 -5.44 21.72
C LYS A 2 -29.13 -6.89 21.33
N TRP A 3 -29.69 -7.88 22.00
CA TRP A 3 -29.44 -9.29 21.70
C TRP A 3 -29.96 -9.74 20.31
N LYS A 4 -31.02 -9.11 19.81
CA LYS A 4 -31.56 -9.40 18.46
C LYS A 4 -30.60 -8.89 17.37
N ASP A 5 -30.00 -7.76 17.61
CA ASP A 5 -29.01 -7.19 16.70
C ASP A 5 -27.71 -7.99 16.71
N GLU A 6 -27.30 -8.46 17.87
CA GLU A 6 -26.14 -9.35 18.02
C GLU A 6 -26.39 -10.70 17.34
N GLU A 7 -27.56 -11.26 17.48
CA GLU A 7 -27.95 -12.53 16.83
C GLU A 7 -28.03 -12.37 15.31
N LYS A 8 -28.58 -11.26 14.83
CA LYS A 8 -28.58 -10.94 13.40
C LYS A 8 -27.16 -10.81 12.85
N ALA A 9 -26.28 -10.10 13.55
CA ALA A 9 -24.89 -9.95 13.16
C ALA A 9 -24.15 -11.30 13.10
N ARG A 10 -24.40 -12.20 14.06
CA ARG A 10 -23.83 -13.56 14.04
C ARG A 10 -24.29 -14.35 12.82
N ARG A 11 -25.58 -14.31 12.48
CA ARG A 11 -26.11 -14.99 11.29
C ARG A 11 -25.55 -14.43 9.99
N GLU A 12 -25.41 -13.12 9.89
CA GLU A 12 -24.77 -12.47 8.74
C GLU A 12 -23.31 -12.89 8.62
N GLY A 13 -22.59 -12.99 9.72
CA GLY A 13 -21.22 -13.50 9.76
C GLY A 13 -21.12 -14.95 9.31
N MET A 14 -22.04 -15.82 9.76
CA MET A 14 -22.09 -17.22 9.33
C MET A 14 -22.41 -17.36 7.84
N ALA A 15 -23.36 -16.58 7.33
CA ALA A 15 -23.71 -16.57 5.91
C ALA A 15 -22.56 -16.09 5.04
N TYR A 16 -21.86 -15.06 5.48
CA TYR A 16 -20.65 -14.56 4.83
C TYR A 16 -19.55 -15.63 4.79
N ALA A 17 -19.26 -16.25 5.92
CA ALA A 17 -18.25 -17.30 6.04
C ALA A 17 -18.56 -18.49 5.11
N LEU A 18 -19.82 -18.91 5.06
CA LEU A 18 -20.26 -19.99 4.16
C LEU A 18 -20.04 -19.63 2.69
N ARG A 19 -20.36 -18.41 2.30
CA ARG A 19 -20.17 -17.95 0.92
C ARG A 19 -18.68 -17.96 0.53
N ILE A 20 -17.82 -17.41 1.37
CA ILE A 20 -16.38 -17.39 1.11
C ILE A 20 -15.81 -18.81 1.08
N ALA A 21 -16.22 -19.69 1.99
CA ALA A 21 -15.77 -21.07 1.99
C ALA A 21 -16.19 -21.84 0.73
N LYS A 22 -17.37 -21.55 0.17
CA LYS A 22 -17.81 -22.15 -1.09
C LYS A 22 -17.07 -21.62 -2.31
N GLU A 23 -16.74 -20.35 -2.32
CA GLU A 23 -16.06 -19.69 -3.44
C GLU A 23 -14.54 -19.93 -3.45
N LYS A 24 -13.91 -19.86 -2.29
CA LYS A 24 -12.44 -19.83 -2.13
C LYS A 24 -11.88 -20.95 -1.26
N GLY A 25 -12.72 -21.85 -0.74
CA GLY A 25 -12.33 -22.90 0.19
C GLY A 25 -12.06 -22.39 1.61
N ILE A 26 -11.68 -23.31 2.49
CA ILE A 26 -11.40 -23.01 3.90
C ILE A 26 -10.16 -22.10 4.02
N GLU A 27 -9.13 -22.35 3.22
CA GLU A 27 -7.92 -21.51 3.22
C GLU A 27 -8.23 -20.06 2.83
N GLY A 28 -9.09 -19.87 1.82
CA GLY A 28 -9.55 -18.53 1.43
C GLY A 28 -10.34 -17.82 2.52
N LEU A 29 -11.14 -18.56 3.30
CA LEU A 29 -11.84 -18.02 4.46
C LEU A 29 -10.89 -17.65 5.60
N GLU A 30 -9.87 -18.45 5.86
CA GLU A 30 -8.83 -18.14 6.85
C GLU A 30 -8.07 -16.88 6.49
N ASP A 31 -7.69 -16.73 5.23
CA ASP A 31 -7.01 -15.54 4.74
C ASP A 31 -7.88 -14.29 4.85
N ASP A 32 -9.14 -14.37 4.48
CA ASP A 32 -10.10 -13.28 4.62
C ASP A 32 -10.28 -12.85 6.08
N LEU A 33 -10.40 -13.82 6.99
CA LEU A 33 -10.52 -13.56 8.42
C LEU A 33 -9.25 -12.90 8.99
N LYS A 34 -8.08 -13.38 8.62
CA LYS A 34 -6.80 -12.79 9.03
C LYS A 34 -6.68 -11.34 8.57
N MET A 35 -7.00 -11.08 7.32
CA MET A 35 -6.99 -9.73 6.75
C MET A 35 -7.95 -8.80 7.49
N ARG A 36 -9.19 -9.23 7.72
CA ARG A 36 -10.21 -8.41 8.40
C ARG A 36 -9.84 -8.11 9.85
N ASN A 37 -9.27 -9.09 10.55
CA ASN A 37 -8.79 -8.89 11.93
C ASN A 37 -7.57 -7.95 11.99
N ALA A 38 -6.66 -8.04 11.04
CA ALA A 38 -5.46 -7.20 11.01
C ALA A 38 -5.77 -5.71 10.87
N ILE A 39 -6.78 -5.35 10.09
CA ILE A 39 -7.15 -3.96 9.79
C ILE A 39 -8.52 -3.57 10.36
N ASN A 40 -9.16 -4.42 11.13
CA ASN A 40 -10.49 -4.19 11.70
C ASN A 40 -11.54 -3.85 10.61
N LEU A 41 -11.51 -4.57 9.49
CA LEU A 41 -12.39 -4.35 8.35
C LEU A 41 -13.77 -4.97 8.56
N PRO A 42 -14.85 -4.18 8.50
CA PRO A 42 -16.22 -4.72 8.62
C PRO A 42 -16.58 -5.68 7.48
N ILE A 43 -17.41 -6.68 7.78
CA ILE A 43 -17.89 -7.67 6.79
C ILE A 43 -18.55 -7.05 5.55
N PRO A 44 -19.34 -5.95 5.64
CA PRO A 44 -19.95 -5.34 4.46
C PRO A 44 -18.96 -4.78 3.44
N VAL A 45 -17.72 -4.50 3.87
CA VAL A 45 -16.68 -3.98 2.96
C VAL A 45 -15.99 -5.16 2.28
N SER A 46 -16.05 -5.23 0.96
CA SER A 46 -15.38 -6.28 0.20
C SER A 46 -13.88 -6.03 0.07
N ARG A 47 -13.13 -7.12 -0.15
CA ARG A 47 -11.68 -7.04 -0.39
C ARG A 47 -11.37 -6.25 -1.66
N GLU A 48 -12.20 -6.40 -2.69
CA GLU A 48 -12.05 -5.72 -3.98
C GLU A 48 -12.19 -4.20 -3.81
N VAL A 49 -13.18 -3.74 -3.08
CA VAL A 49 -13.38 -2.31 -2.76
C VAL A 49 -12.22 -1.78 -1.93
N LEU A 50 -11.76 -2.55 -0.95
CA LEU A 50 -10.59 -2.18 -0.15
C LEU A 50 -9.34 -2.03 -1.02
N ASN A 51 -9.06 -3.00 -1.89
CA ASN A 51 -7.91 -2.96 -2.79
C ASN A 51 -7.96 -1.76 -3.72
N GLU A 52 -9.14 -1.44 -4.25
CA GLU A 52 -9.34 -0.25 -5.10
C GLU A 52 -9.03 1.04 -4.32
N CYS A 53 -9.56 1.19 -3.11
CA CYS A 53 -9.28 2.33 -2.25
C CYS A 53 -7.79 2.45 -1.92
N VAL A 54 -7.14 1.35 -1.57
CA VAL A 54 -5.69 1.32 -1.27
C VAL A 54 -4.87 1.71 -2.48
N ASN A 55 -5.21 1.21 -3.67
CA ASN A 55 -4.50 1.56 -4.91
C ASN A 55 -4.69 3.04 -5.26
N ASN A 56 -5.89 3.58 -5.09
CA ASN A 56 -6.14 5.01 -5.30
C ASN A 56 -5.32 5.88 -4.35
N ILE A 57 -5.24 5.52 -3.08
CA ILE A 57 -4.42 6.22 -2.08
C ILE A 57 -2.94 6.15 -2.46
N LYS A 58 -2.44 4.98 -2.85
CA LYS A 58 -1.04 4.80 -3.29
C LYS A 58 -0.72 5.68 -4.50
N ASN A 59 -1.56 5.67 -5.51
CA ASN A 59 -1.37 6.46 -6.73
C ASN A 59 -1.39 7.96 -6.43
N ASN A 60 -2.36 8.43 -5.67
CA ASN A 60 -2.45 9.84 -5.28
C ASN A 60 -1.22 10.27 -4.46
N THR A 61 -0.72 9.40 -3.59
CA THR A 61 0.49 9.67 -2.80
C THR A 61 1.71 9.82 -3.71
N VAL A 62 1.89 8.92 -4.68
CA VAL A 62 3.00 9.01 -5.65
C VAL A 62 2.90 10.28 -6.47
N ASP A 63 1.73 10.61 -6.99
CA ASP A 63 1.51 11.82 -7.79
C ASP A 63 1.84 13.09 -7.00
N THR A 64 1.40 13.18 -5.75
CA THR A 64 1.71 14.33 -4.89
C THR A 64 3.19 14.43 -4.55
N PHE A 65 3.87 13.32 -4.34
CA PHE A 65 5.33 13.29 -4.16
C PHE A 65 6.08 13.78 -5.38
N ILE A 66 5.70 13.35 -6.56
CA ILE A 66 6.32 13.79 -7.82
C ILE A 66 6.14 15.31 -8.01
N ILE A 67 4.96 15.84 -7.74
CA ILE A 67 4.71 17.29 -7.81
C ILE A 67 5.60 18.06 -6.84
N LEU A 68 5.70 17.62 -5.60
CA LEU A 68 6.59 18.24 -4.61
C LEU A 68 8.06 18.15 -5.00
N LEU A 69 8.48 17.01 -5.55
CA LEU A 69 9.85 16.84 -6.04
C LEU A 69 10.16 17.81 -7.18
N ILE A 70 9.27 17.92 -8.15
CA ILE A 70 9.40 18.85 -9.29
C ILE A 70 9.52 20.29 -8.80
N ALA A 71 8.62 20.73 -7.92
CA ALA A 71 8.64 22.05 -7.34
C ALA A 71 9.95 22.30 -6.58
N THR A 72 10.39 21.37 -5.75
CA THR A 72 11.63 21.49 -4.97
C THR A 72 12.86 21.58 -5.88
N LEU A 73 12.98 20.75 -6.90
CA LEU A 73 14.10 20.78 -7.84
C LEU A 73 14.18 22.10 -8.60
N HIS A 74 13.03 22.65 -8.94
CA HIS A 74 12.96 23.94 -9.60
C HIS A 74 13.31 25.09 -8.65
N ASP A 75 12.68 25.15 -7.50
CA ASP A 75 12.80 26.29 -6.57
C ASP A 75 14.16 26.33 -5.87
N GLU A 76 14.67 25.18 -5.42
CA GLU A 76 15.92 25.12 -4.65
C GLU A 76 17.18 25.01 -5.53
N PHE A 77 17.08 24.32 -6.65
CA PHE A 77 18.23 24.01 -7.50
C PHE A 77 18.19 24.70 -8.89
N GLY A 78 17.12 25.43 -9.19
CA GLY A 78 16.97 26.13 -10.47
C GLY A 78 16.87 25.21 -11.68
N PHE A 79 16.40 23.97 -11.49
CA PHE A 79 16.25 23.04 -12.60
C PHE A 79 15.12 23.48 -13.53
N GLY A 80 15.40 23.54 -14.82
CA GLY A 80 14.42 23.77 -15.86
C GLY A 80 13.75 22.47 -16.33
N GLU A 81 12.90 22.58 -17.35
CA GLU A 81 12.11 21.49 -17.88
C GLU A 81 12.92 20.22 -18.17
N LYS A 82 14.04 20.33 -18.87
CA LYS A 82 14.85 19.17 -19.27
C LYS A 82 15.44 18.41 -18.09
N ARG A 83 15.96 19.13 -17.08
CA ARG A 83 16.53 18.50 -15.88
C ARG A 83 15.47 17.89 -14.99
N VAL A 84 14.33 18.56 -14.86
CA VAL A 84 13.19 18.04 -14.12
C VAL A 84 12.67 16.78 -14.78
N GLN A 85 12.47 16.78 -16.09
CA GLN A 85 11.99 15.59 -16.81
C GLN A 85 12.97 14.42 -16.65
N ARG A 86 14.26 14.68 -16.75
CA ARG A 86 15.30 13.66 -16.53
C ARG A 86 15.24 13.08 -15.10
N ALA A 87 14.98 13.91 -14.10
CA ALA A 87 14.86 13.47 -12.72
C ALA A 87 13.61 12.57 -12.53
N VAL A 88 12.48 12.95 -13.11
CA VAL A 88 11.23 12.18 -13.06
C VAL A 88 11.39 10.84 -13.79
N ASP A 89 11.97 10.83 -14.98
CA ASP A 89 12.22 9.60 -15.76
C ASP A 89 13.13 8.64 -14.98
N ARG A 90 14.15 9.17 -14.32
CA ARG A 90 15.06 8.36 -13.51
C ARG A 90 14.41 7.85 -12.24
N PHE A 91 13.55 8.63 -11.62
CA PHE A 91 12.73 8.21 -10.48
C PHE A 91 11.83 7.01 -10.86
N ASN A 92 11.12 7.12 -11.96
CA ASN A 92 10.25 6.05 -12.46
C ASN A 92 11.05 4.78 -12.78
N TYR A 93 12.19 4.90 -13.43
CA TYR A 93 13.09 3.77 -13.70
C TYR A 93 13.55 3.06 -12.43
N LYS A 94 13.93 3.81 -11.40
CA LYS A 94 14.30 3.22 -10.10
C LYS A 94 13.15 2.53 -9.41
N ALA A 95 11.93 3.08 -9.49
CA ALA A 95 10.74 2.45 -8.96
C ALA A 95 10.42 1.12 -9.67
N GLU A 96 10.57 1.08 -10.99
CA GLU A 96 10.43 -0.16 -11.78
C GLU A 96 11.48 -1.22 -11.38
N CYS A 97 12.72 -0.82 -11.14
CA CYS A 97 13.76 -1.73 -10.67
C CYS A 97 13.41 -2.41 -9.34
N ILE A 98 12.76 -1.70 -8.43
CA ILE A 98 12.28 -2.29 -7.17
C ILE A 98 11.11 -3.23 -7.43
N ALA A 99 10.15 -2.83 -8.26
CA ALA A 99 8.98 -3.65 -8.60
C ALA A 99 9.38 -4.96 -9.29
N ASP A 100 10.43 -4.95 -10.08
CA ASP A 100 10.96 -6.10 -10.82
C ASP A 100 12.04 -6.90 -10.05
N ASP A 101 12.25 -6.62 -8.78
CA ASP A 101 13.22 -7.25 -7.90
C ASP A 101 14.70 -7.14 -8.35
N TYR A 102 15.04 -6.18 -9.19
CA TYR A 102 16.44 -5.90 -9.56
C TYR A 102 17.24 -5.24 -8.45
N CYS A 103 16.58 -4.53 -7.56
CA CYS A 103 17.17 -3.93 -6.37
C CYS A 103 16.10 -3.83 -5.27
N SER A 104 16.56 -3.65 -4.03
CA SER A 104 15.68 -3.51 -2.87
C SER A 104 15.73 -2.10 -2.28
N TRP A 105 14.78 -1.80 -1.40
CA TRP A 105 14.80 -0.56 -0.62
C TRP A 105 16.05 -0.48 0.25
N GLU A 106 16.49 -1.59 0.81
CA GLU A 106 17.70 -1.71 1.63
C GLU A 106 18.96 -1.33 0.83
N ASP A 107 19.03 -1.72 -0.44
CA ASP A 107 20.13 -1.34 -1.33
C ASP A 107 20.22 0.17 -1.52
N TYR A 108 19.07 0.84 -1.75
CA TYR A 108 19.02 2.29 -1.86
C TYR A 108 19.38 2.99 -0.56
N ILE A 109 18.85 2.54 0.58
CA ILE A 109 19.13 3.09 1.89
C ILE A 109 20.63 3.01 2.19
N LYS A 110 21.23 1.86 1.92
CA LYS A 110 22.68 1.64 2.10
C LYS A 110 23.51 2.56 1.20
N THR A 111 23.19 2.62 -0.07
CA THR A 111 23.90 3.46 -1.05
C THR A 111 23.82 4.95 -0.67
N ILE A 112 22.66 5.44 -0.29
CA ILE A 112 22.48 6.82 0.15
C ILE A 112 23.34 7.12 1.38
N LYS A 113 23.39 6.20 2.35
CA LYS A 113 24.22 6.36 3.54
C LYS A 113 25.70 6.36 3.21
N GLU A 114 26.16 5.45 2.35
CA GLU A 114 27.57 5.33 1.94
C GLU A 114 28.03 6.54 1.12
N GLU A 115 27.22 7.00 0.18
CA GLU A 115 27.60 8.07 -0.75
C GLU A 115 27.34 9.48 -0.20
N LEU A 116 26.28 9.67 0.57
CA LEU A 116 25.84 10.99 1.04
C LEU A 116 25.91 11.18 2.55
N GLY A 117 26.11 10.10 3.32
CA GLY A 117 26.06 10.16 4.77
C GLY A 117 24.68 10.43 5.36
N ILE A 118 23.62 10.27 4.56
CA ILE A 118 22.23 10.49 4.98
C ILE A 118 21.62 9.18 5.41
N GLU A 119 21.05 9.17 6.61
CA GLU A 119 20.30 8.02 7.13
C GLU A 119 18.83 8.11 6.74
N CYS A 120 18.35 7.10 6.03
CA CYS A 120 16.97 6.96 5.63
C CYS A 120 16.37 5.69 6.24
N SER A 121 15.07 5.74 6.52
CA SER A 121 14.33 4.56 6.97
C SER A 121 12.91 4.58 6.44
N ILE A 122 12.35 3.40 6.22
CA ILE A 122 10.93 3.24 5.89
C ILE A 122 10.20 2.87 7.16
N ARG A 123 9.13 3.59 7.47
CA ARG A 123 8.26 3.28 8.60
C ARG A 123 7.60 1.92 8.35
N LYS A 124 7.77 1.01 9.29
CA LYS A 124 7.07 -0.28 9.30
C LYS A 124 5.96 -0.22 10.32
N ASN A 125 4.85 -0.83 9.97
CA ASN A 125 3.73 -1.01 10.88
C ASN A 125 3.69 -2.47 11.32
N ASP A 126 3.49 -2.74 12.62
CA ASP A 126 3.34 -4.10 13.16
C ASP A 126 2.10 -4.83 12.61
N LYS A 127 1.21 -4.10 11.95
CA LYS A 127 -0.01 -4.60 11.32
C LYS A 127 0.04 -4.55 9.80
N ASP A 128 1.22 -4.69 9.21
CA ASP A 128 1.32 -4.75 7.76
C ASP A 128 0.51 -5.94 7.22
N VAL A 129 -0.36 -5.63 6.26
CA VAL A 129 -1.22 -6.60 5.59
C VAL A 129 -0.76 -6.71 4.15
N GLU A 130 -0.33 -7.90 3.76
CA GLU A 130 -0.06 -8.24 2.36
C GLU A 130 -1.40 -8.52 1.65
N PHE A 131 -1.60 -7.86 0.52
CA PHE A 131 -2.81 -7.99 -0.29
C PHE A 131 -2.55 -8.78 -1.56
#